data_23b11c77e6ce10ff2e1ce43cfdbe1042
#
_entry.id   23b11c77e6ce10ff2e1ce43cfdbe1042
#
_cell.length_a   1.000
_cell.length_b   1.000
_cell.length_c   1.000
_cell.angle_alpha   90.00
_cell.angle_beta   90.00
_cell.angle_gamma   90.00
#
_symmetry.space_group_name_H-M   'P 1'
#
loop_
_entity.id
_entity.type
_entity.pdbx_description
1 polymer ?
#
loop_
_entity_poly.entity_id
_entity_poly.type
_entity_poly.pdbx_seq_one_letter_code
_entity_poly.pdbx_strand_id
1 'polypeptide(L)'
;AVARTCAASEKYTDFTGKFELPDNDDNDCVALASGVINCANIMDAKLIVVQSHTGKTAQILSNLKPNAPILAITDDEKLGRRIGLNYGVYSIVSERSSSIDKFIVEAKKCALEFAKNNDFELKSGDKILITAGFVGSDESSRKYADSNLMKIDTI
;
A
#
# COMPACT_ATOMS: atom_id res chain seq x y z
N ALA A 1 -17.33 -4.37 -3.77
CA ALA A 1 -18.22 -3.82 -4.79
C ALA A 1 -18.45 -2.32 -4.61
N VAL A 2 -18.95 -1.84 -3.45
CA VAL A 2 -19.26 -0.41 -3.20
C VAL A 2 -18.04 0.50 -3.40
N ALA A 3 -16.89 0.15 -2.82
CA ALA A 3 -15.65 0.94 -2.95
C ALA A 3 -15.20 1.08 -4.42
N ARG A 4 -15.37 0.04 -5.24
CA ARG A 4 -15.07 0.11 -6.68
C ARG A 4 -16.03 1.02 -7.43
N THR A 5 -17.31 0.99 -7.10
CA THR A 5 -18.31 1.85 -7.73
C THR A 5 -18.07 3.31 -7.40
N CYS A 6 -17.73 3.63 -6.14
CA CYS A 6 -17.37 4.99 -5.74
C CYS A 6 -16.09 5.45 -6.45
N ALA A 7 -15.04 4.62 -6.50
CA ALA A 7 -13.81 4.94 -7.19
C ALA A 7 -13.99 5.17 -8.69
N ALA A 8 -14.87 4.44 -9.35
CA ALA A 8 -15.17 4.63 -10.77
C ALA A 8 -15.99 5.89 -11.06
N SER A 9 -16.73 6.42 -10.09
CA SER A 9 -17.56 7.62 -10.23
C SER A 9 -16.82 8.93 -9.97
N GLU A 10 -15.68 8.88 -9.26
CA GLU A 10 -14.87 10.06 -8.97
C GLU A 10 -13.88 10.33 -10.11
N LYS A 11 -13.91 11.55 -10.65
CA LYS A 11 -12.84 12.01 -11.54
C LYS A 11 -11.61 12.30 -10.68
N TYR A 12 -10.60 11.44 -10.80
CA TYR A 12 -9.36 11.49 -10.02
C TYR A 12 -8.50 12.77 -10.16
N THR A 13 -8.87 13.70 -11.04
CA THR A 13 -7.96 14.72 -11.56
C THR A 13 -7.75 15.94 -10.68
N ASP A 14 -8.49 16.17 -9.60
CA ASP A 14 -8.43 17.46 -8.90
C ASP A 14 -8.26 17.42 -7.39
N PHE A 15 -7.90 16.28 -6.78
CA PHE A 15 -7.69 16.23 -5.34
C PHE A 15 -6.23 16.52 -4.94
N THR A 16 -5.77 17.75 -5.21
CA THR A 16 -4.55 18.32 -4.61
C THR A 16 -4.85 18.99 -3.25
N GLY A 17 -5.73 18.42 -2.47
CA GLY A 17 -5.99 18.88 -1.11
C GLY A 17 -4.70 18.81 -0.30
N LYS A 18 -4.27 19.93 0.26
CA LYS A 18 -3.22 19.92 1.29
C LYS A 18 -3.74 19.08 2.44
N PHE A 19 -3.14 17.90 2.62
CA PHE A 19 -3.41 17.07 3.78
C PHE A 19 -2.77 17.76 4.98
N GLU A 20 -3.58 18.26 5.90
CA GLU A 20 -3.09 18.69 7.21
C GLU A 20 -2.77 17.43 8.02
N LEU A 21 -1.51 17.28 8.39
CA LEU A 21 -1.04 16.18 9.22
C LEU A 21 -1.77 16.25 10.57
N PRO A 22 -2.41 15.17 11.04
CA PRO A 22 -2.92 15.14 12.40
C PRO A 22 -1.74 15.32 13.38
N ASP A 23 -1.95 16.15 14.38
CA ASP A 23 -0.98 16.48 15.41
C ASP A 23 -0.86 15.31 16.41
N ASN A 24 -0.20 14.21 15.98
CA ASN A 24 -0.03 13.01 16.79
C ASN A 24 1.27 12.25 16.44
N ASP A 25 1.61 11.24 17.24
CA ASP A 25 2.84 10.42 17.16
C ASP A 25 3.02 9.61 15.84
N ASP A 26 2.15 9.81 14.86
CA ASP A 26 2.12 9.07 13.59
C ASP A 26 2.80 9.80 12.43
N ASN A 27 3.49 10.89 12.70
CA ASN A 27 4.07 11.78 11.69
C ASN A 27 5.01 11.04 10.72
N ASP A 28 5.80 10.08 11.19
CA ASP A 28 6.74 9.33 10.35
C ASP A 28 6.00 8.47 9.32
N CYS A 29 4.93 7.78 9.74
CA CYS A 29 4.14 6.95 8.84
C CYS A 29 3.39 7.79 7.80
N VAL A 30 2.88 8.97 8.20
CA VAL A 30 2.20 9.89 7.29
C VAL A 30 3.20 10.53 6.32
N ALA A 31 4.39 10.93 6.79
CA ALA A 31 5.45 11.47 5.95
C ALA A 31 5.89 10.46 4.90
N LEU A 32 6.12 9.19 5.30
CA LEU A 32 6.44 8.11 4.38
C LEU A 32 5.31 7.89 3.37
N ALA A 33 4.06 7.81 3.80
CA ALA A 33 2.91 7.61 2.92
C ALA A 33 2.76 8.74 1.90
N SER A 34 2.98 9.99 2.32
CA SER A 34 3.00 11.15 1.42
C SER A 34 4.13 11.04 0.39
N GLY A 35 5.32 10.59 0.81
CA GLY A 35 6.43 10.30 -0.08
C GLY A 35 6.11 9.20 -1.09
N VAL A 36 5.48 8.11 -0.64
CA VAL A 36 5.02 7.01 -1.51
C VAL A 36 4.07 7.52 -2.59
N ILE A 37 3.08 8.33 -2.22
CA ILE A 37 2.10 8.86 -3.18
C ILE A 37 2.74 9.83 -4.16
N ASN A 38 3.60 10.75 -3.69
CA ASN A 38 4.32 11.66 -4.57
C ASN A 38 5.18 10.88 -5.58
N CYS A 39 5.93 9.89 -5.13
CA CYS A 39 6.72 9.02 -6.01
C CYS A 39 5.82 8.28 -7.01
N ALA A 40 4.70 7.72 -6.56
CA ALA A 40 3.76 7.02 -7.42
C ALA A 40 3.23 7.91 -8.54
N ASN A 41 2.85 9.14 -8.21
CA ASN A 41 2.32 10.11 -9.17
C ASN A 41 3.38 10.57 -10.17
N ILE A 42 4.61 10.87 -9.70
CA ILE A 42 5.72 11.31 -10.58
C ILE A 42 6.10 10.22 -11.59
N MET A 43 6.05 8.95 -11.19
CA MET A 43 6.47 7.82 -12.01
C MET A 43 5.34 7.15 -12.79
N ASP A 44 4.11 7.64 -12.67
CA ASP A 44 2.91 6.94 -13.17
C ASP A 44 2.89 5.46 -12.75
N ALA A 45 3.18 5.22 -11.45
CA ALA A 45 3.19 3.86 -10.92
C ALA A 45 1.80 3.25 -11.02
N LYS A 46 1.73 2.01 -11.46
CA LYS A 46 0.46 1.31 -11.70
C LYS A 46 -0.16 0.74 -10.41
N LEU A 47 0.67 0.48 -9.40
CA LEU A 47 0.23 -0.14 -8.16
C LEU A 47 1.11 0.30 -6.99
N ILE A 48 0.49 0.51 -5.84
CA ILE A 48 1.16 0.66 -4.54
C ILE A 48 0.92 -0.62 -3.76
N VAL A 49 1.99 -1.33 -3.39
CA VAL A 49 1.92 -2.54 -2.58
C VAL A 49 2.36 -2.20 -1.16
N VAL A 50 1.53 -2.52 -0.18
CA VAL A 50 1.82 -2.25 1.23
C VAL A 50 1.73 -3.53 2.07
N GLN A 51 2.78 -3.83 2.84
CA GLN A 51 2.70 -4.82 3.92
C GLN A 51 1.95 -4.20 5.11
N SER A 52 0.89 -4.84 5.53
CA SER A 52 0.02 -4.27 6.57
C SER A 52 -0.37 -5.30 7.63
N HIS A 53 0.14 -5.11 8.85
CA HIS A 53 -0.18 -5.97 10.00
C HIS A 53 -1.27 -5.41 10.90
N THR A 54 -1.51 -4.10 10.85
CA THR A 54 -2.53 -3.41 11.66
C THR A 54 -3.61 -2.75 10.81
N GLY A 55 -3.32 -2.54 9.53
CA GLY A 55 -4.16 -1.79 8.60
C GLY A 55 -3.84 -0.29 8.55
N LYS A 56 -3.02 0.22 9.46
CA LYS A 56 -2.75 1.65 9.64
C LYS A 56 -2.17 2.30 8.38
N THR A 57 -1.08 1.75 7.83
CA THR A 57 -0.45 2.32 6.63
C THR A 57 -1.39 2.29 5.41
N ALA A 58 -2.13 1.17 5.23
CA ALA A 58 -3.10 1.06 4.14
C ALA A 58 -4.22 2.11 4.29
N GLN A 59 -4.66 2.38 5.51
CA GLN A 59 -5.66 3.42 5.80
C GLN A 59 -5.12 4.83 5.52
N ILE A 60 -3.89 5.13 5.94
CA ILE A 60 -3.26 6.44 5.69
C ILE A 60 -3.10 6.67 4.18
N LEU A 61 -2.59 5.68 3.45
CA LEU A 61 -2.48 5.75 1.98
C LEU A 61 -3.84 5.97 1.33
N SER A 62 -4.87 5.26 1.77
CA SER A 62 -6.25 5.42 1.27
C SER A 62 -6.80 6.83 1.51
N ASN A 63 -6.55 7.40 2.68
CA ASN A 63 -7.01 8.76 3.03
C ASN A 63 -6.35 9.83 2.14
N LEU A 64 -5.13 9.59 1.68
CA LEU A 64 -4.40 10.46 0.76
C LEU A 64 -4.84 10.31 -0.71
N LYS A 65 -5.76 9.38 -1.00
CA LYS A 65 -6.38 9.15 -2.32
C LYS A 65 -5.39 9.12 -3.50
N PRO A 66 -4.44 8.19 -3.54
CA PRO A 66 -3.51 8.07 -4.66
C PRO A 66 -4.24 7.72 -5.96
N ASN A 67 -3.65 8.10 -7.10
CA ASN A 67 -4.16 7.70 -8.42
C ASN A 67 -4.01 6.19 -8.65
N ALA A 68 -2.93 5.60 -8.15
CA ALA A 68 -2.69 4.16 -8.24
C ALA A 68 -3.51 3.40 -7.17
N PRO A 69 -4.08 2.23 -7.48
CA PRO A 69 -4.71 1.37 -6.49
C PRO A 69 -3.68 0.90 -5.45
N ILE A 70 -4.17 0.57 -4.25
CA ILE A 70 -3.38 0.09 -3.14
C ILE A 70 -3.65 -1.40 -2.95
N LEU A 71 -2.62 -2.23 -3.02
CA LEU A 71 -2.66 -3.65 -2.71
C LEU A 71 -2.06 -3.89 -1.33
N ALA A 72 -2.89 -4.18 -0.35
CA ALA A 72 -2.45 -4.49 1.00
C ALA A 72 -2.25 -6.00 1.17
N ILE A 73 -1.04 -6.40 1.54
CA ILE A 73 -0.68 -7.78 1.86
C ILE A 73 -0.70 -7.92 3.38
N THR A 74 -1.48 -8.86 3.89
CA THR A 74 -1.64 -9.13 5.31
C THR A 74 -1.64 -10.62 5.60
N ASP A 75 -1.25 -11.02 6.81
CA ASP A 75 -1.32 -12.40 7.31
C ASP A 75 -2.63 -12.68 8.08
N ASP A 76 -3.51 -11.68 8.23
CA ASP A 76 -4.80 -11.81 8.91
C ASP A 76 -5.96 -11.58 7.93
N GLU A 77 -6.77 -12.62 7.72
CA GLU A 77 -7.94 -12.58 6.85
C GLU A 77 -9.02 -11.58 7.33
N LYS A 78 -9.21 -11.44 8.65
CA LYS A 78 -10.18 -10.47 9.20
C LYS A 78 -9.73 -9.05 8.94
N LEU A 79 -8.44 -8.80 9.12
CA LEU A 79 -7.83 -7.53 8.79
C LEU A 79 -7.96 -7.25 7.29
N GLY A 80 -7.66 -8.21 6.42
CA GLY A 80 -7.81 -8.09 4.98
C GLY A 80 -9.22 -7.64 4.57
N ARG A 81 -10.24 -8.28 5.13
CA ARG A 81 -11.64 -7.88 4.87
C ARG A 81 -11.94 -6.45 5.36
N ARG A 82 -11.41 -6.06 6.51
CA ARG A 82 -11.62 -4.72 7.08
C ARG A 82 -10.95 -3.62 6.26
N ILE A 83 -9.69 -3.79 5.89
CA ILE A 83 -8.95 -2.78 5.12
C ILE A 83 -9.43 -2.68 3.67
N GLY A 84 -9.99 -3.74 3.10
CA GLY A 84 -10.63 -3.71 1.80
C GLY A 84 -11.90 -2.84 1.70
N LEU A 85 -12.39 -2.30 2.83
CA LEU A 85 -13.46 -1.30 2.86
C LEU A 85 -12.94 0.12 2.62
N ASN A 86 -11.62 0.34 2.73
CA ASN A 86 -11.02 1.65 2.49
C ASN A 86 -11.00 1.96 0.98
N TYR A 87 -11.03 3.24 0.68
CA TYR A 87 -11.02 3.74 -0.69
C TYR A 87 -9.75 3.29 -1.45
N GLY A 88 -9.95 2.67 -2.62
CA GLY A 88 -8.85 2.25 -3.50
C GLY A 88 -7.98 1.12 -2.95
N VAL A 89 -8.38 0.48 -1.83
CA VAL A 89 -7.61 -0.61 -1.21
C VAL A 89 -8.17 -1.97 -1.61
N TYR A 90 -7.28 -2.83 -2.04
CA TYR A 90 -7.48 -4.26 -2.25
C TYR A 90 -6.62 -5.02 -1.25
N SER A 91 -7.02 -6.21 -0.87
CA SER A 91 -6.25 -7.02 0.08
C SER A 91 -5.99 -8.42 -0.44
N ILE A 92 -4.79 -8.92 -0.18
CA ILE A 92 -4.41 -10.32 -0.36
C ILE A 92 -3.89 -10.85 0.97
N VAL A 93 -4.31 -12.04 1.33
CA VAL A 93 -3.80 -12.75 2.50
C VAL A 93 -2.61 -13.60 2.05
N SER A 94 -1.45 -13.37 2.65
CA SER A 94 -0.23 -14.12 2.41
C SER A 94 0.56 -14.26 3.70
N GLU A 95 1.39 -15.30 3.78
CA GLU A 95 2.24 -15.51 4.94
C GLU A 95 3.21 -14.34 5.13
N ARG A 96 3.49 -14.05 6.39
CA ARG A 96 4.40 -12.97 6.76
C ARG A 96 5.82 -13.25 6.29
N SER A 97 6.38 -12.34 5.52
CA SER A 97 7.78 -12.38 5.13
C SER A 97 8.70 -12.00 6.29
N SER A 98 9.75 -12.79 6.52
CA SER A 98 10.72 -12.58 7.58
C SER A 98 11.83 -11.59 7.22
N SER A 99 11.93 -11.18 5.96
CA SER A 99 12.93 -10.25 5.46
C SER A 99 12.40 -9.39 4.33
N ILE A 100 13.05 -8.26 4.13
CA ILE A 100 12.73 -7.30 3.06
C ILE A 100 12.80 -7.97 1.69
N ASP A 101 13.85 -8.73 1.41
CA ASP A 101 14.06 -9.36 0.10
C ASP A 101 12.95 -10.35 -0.22
N LYS A 102 12.58 -11.19 0.75
CA LYS A 102 11.45 -12.13 0.60
C LYS A 102 10.14 -11.38 0.38
N PHE A 103 9.93 -10.30 1.10
CA PHE A 103 8.72 -9.49 0.93
C PHE A 103 8.65 -8.87 -0.48
N ILE A 104 9.76 -8.36 -1.02
CA ILE A 104 9.79 -7.79 -2.36
C ILE A 104 9.37 -8.84 -3.41
N VAL A 105 9.88 -10.06 -3.31
CA VAL A 105 9.51 -11.16 -4.20
C VAL A 105 8.02 -11.50 -4.05
N GLU A 106 7.53 -11.61 -2.83
CA GLU A 106 6.12 -11.89 -2.57
C GLU A 106 5.21 -10.76 -3.04
N ALA A 107 5.60 -9.49 -2.85
CA ALA A 107 4.86 -8.32 -3.31
C ALA A 107 4.65 -8.34 -4.83
N LYS A 108 5.68 -8.69 -5.60
CA LYS A 108 5.56 -8.85 -7.06
C LYS A 108 4.62 -9.98 -7.45
N LYS A 109 4.74 -11.12 -6.80
CA LYS A 109 3.84 -12.26 -7.02
C LYS A 109 2.39 -11.90 -6.73
N CYS A 110 2.12 -11.27 -5.59
CA CYS A 110 0.79 -10.80 -5.21
C CYS A 110 0.26 -9.73 -6.19
N ALA A 111 1.13 -8.84 -6.70
CA ALA A 111 0.74 -7.83 -7.69
C ALA A 111 0.29 -8.47 -9.01
N LEU A 112 1.00 -9.49 -9.49
CA LEU A 112 0.64 -10.23 -10.70
C LEU A 112 -0.66 -11.05 -10.50
N GLU A 113 -0.82 -11.66 -9.35
CA GLU A 113 -2.05 -12.38 -8.98
C GLU A 113 -3.25 -11.42 -8.90
N PHE A 114 -3.07 -10.27 -8.27
CA PHE A 114 -4.08 -9.21 -8.22
C PHE A 114 -4.50 -8.77 -9.63
N ALA A 115 -3.54 -8.50 -10.50
CA ALA A 115 -3.79 -8.07 -11.86
C ALA A 115 -4.63 -9.12 -12.63
N LYS A 116 -4.26 -10.39 -12.54
CA LYS A 116 -4.97 -11.50 -13.17
C LYS A 116 -6.41 -11.66 -12.68
N ASN A 117 -6.62 -11.49 -11.36
CA ASN A 117 -7.93 -11.76 -10.74
C ASN A 117 -8.91 -10.58 -10.84
N ASN A 118 -8.46 -9.39 -11.22
CA ASN A 118 -9.26 -8.16 -11.19
C ASN A 118 -9.35 -7.43 -12.53
N ASP A 119 -8.97 -8.07 -13.64
CA ASP A 119 -8.88 -7.43 -14.97
C ASP A 119 -8.06 -6.14 -14.94
N PHE A 120 -7.04 -6.13 -14.09
CA PHE A 120 -6.14 -4.99 -13.93
C PHE A 120 -4.91 -5.19 -14.82
N GLU A 121 -4.68 -4.25 -15.74
CA GLU A 121 -3.58 -4.36 -16.66
C GLU A 121 -2.25 -3.99 -16.00
N LEU A 122 -1.37 -4.98 -15.86
CA LEU A 122 -0.03 -4.83 -15.33
C LEU A 122 0.96 -5.52 -16.28
N LYS A 123 1.80 -4.75 -16.94
CA LYS A 123 2.73 -5.22 -17.99
C LYS A 123 4.18 -5.21 -17.51
N SER A 124 5.01 -6.01 -18.18
CA SER A 124 6.46 -5.92 -17.99
C SER A 124 6.94 -4.50 -18.33
N GLY A 125 7.71 -3.94 -17.42
CA GLY A 125 8.17 -2.54 -17.48
C GLY A 125 7.34 -1.56 -16.64
N ASP A 126 6.13 -1.94 -16.21
CA ASP A 126 5.31 -1.08 -15.35
C ASP A 126 5.96 -0.88 -13.98
N LYS A 127 5.88 0.35 -13.48
CA LYS A 127 6.40 0.70 -12.14
C LYS A 127 5.39 0.37 -11.08
N ILE A 128 5.90 -0.20 -9.98
CA ILE A 128 5.17 -0.39 -8.74
C ILE A 128 5.95 0.21 -7.57
N LEU A 129 5.24 0.64 -6.56
CA LEU A 129 5.82 1.07 -5.28
C LEU A 129 5.53 0.04 -4.21
N ILE A 130 6.56 -0.35 -3.49
CA ILE A 130 6.46 -1.30 -2.38
C ILE A 130 6.80 -0.56 -1.10
N THR A 131 5.92 -0.63 -0.10
CA THR A 131 6.16 -0.07 1.23
C THR A 131 5.92 -1.12 2.31
N ALA A 132 6.78 -1.14 3.31
CA ALA A 132 6.70 -2.11 4.40
C ALA A 132 7.33 -1.57 5.68
N GLY A 133 6.99 -2.18 6.81
CA GLY A 133 7.62 -1.94 8.09
C GLY A 133 8.40 -3.16 8.54
N PHE A 134 9.70 -2.99 8.76
CA PHE A 134 10.56 -4.01 9.34
C PHE A 134 11.18 -3.51 10.65
N VAL A 135 11.14 -4.36 11.66
CA VAL A 135 11.80 -4.11 12.94
C VAL A 135 13.27 -4.44 12.79
N GLY A 136 14.15 -3.52 13.17
CA GLY A 136 15.60 -3.78 13.23
C GLY A 136 15.94 -4.86 14.27
N SER A 137 17.10 -5.47 14.14
CA SER A 137 17.58 -6.53 15.04
C SER A 137 17.69 -6.10 16.52
N ASP A 138 17.81 -4.80 16.77
CA ASP A 138 18.00 -4.23 18.11
C ASP A 138 16.69 -3.83 18.81
N GLU A 139 15.56 -3.89 18.13
CA GLU A 139 14.24 -3.57 18.69
C GLU A 139 13.50 -4.84 19.14
N SER A 140 14.00 -5.50 20.17
CA SER A 140 13.49 -6.78 20.70
C SER A 140 12.07 -6.72 21.31
N SER A 141 11.49 -5.54 21.47
CA SER A 141 10.19 -5.35 22.15
C SER A 141 9.00 -5.10 21.22
N ARG A 142 9.22 -4.79 19.94
CA ARG A 142 8.14 -4.52 18.99
C ARG A 142 7.90 -5.72 18.09
N LYS A 143 6.69 -6.26 18.16
CA LYS A 143 6.26 -7.38 17.29
C LYS A 143 6.06 -6.93 15.83
N TYR A 144 5.71 -5.67 15.61
CA TYR A 144 5.44 -5.08 14.30
C TYR A 144 6.02 -3.68 14.24
N ALA A 145 6.56 -3.30 13.09
CA ALA A 145 6.91 -1.92 12.79
C ALA A 145 5.85 -1.31 11.87
N ASP A 146 5.56 -0.02 12.07
CA ASP A 146 4.89 0.79 11.06
C ASP A 146 5.76 0.86 9.80
N SER A 147 5.18 1.16 8.64
CA SER A 147 5.95 1.27 7.41
C SER A 147 7.09 2.27 7.56
N ASN A 148 8.31 1.82 7.33
CA ASN A 148 9.53 2.58 7.51
C ASN A 148 10.46 2.53 6.30
N LEU A 149 10.04 1.86 5.23
CA LEU A 149 10.77 1.82 3.97
C LEU A 149 9.84 1.92 2.77
N MET A 150 10.41 2.44 1.70
CA MET A 150 9.78 2.48 0.38
C MET A 150 10.78 1.99 -0.66
N LYS A 151 10.31 1.17 -1.62
CA LYS A 151 11.09 0.71 -2.76
C LYS A 151 10.32 0.93 -4.04
N ILE A 152 11.00 1.49 -5.04
CA ILE A 152 10.53 1.52 -6.44
C ILE A 152 10.95 0.21 -7.08
N ASP A 153 10.03 -0.48 -7.74
CA ASP A 153 10.33 -1.70 -8.48
C ASP A 153 9.63 -1.72 -9.83
N THR A 154 10.00 -2.67 -10.66
CA THR A 154 9.43 -2.86 -12.00
C THR A 154 8.93 -4.29 -12.12
N ILE A 155 7.78 -4.48 -12.75
CA ILE A 155 7.21 -5.79 -13.07
C ILE A 155 8.01 -6.45 -14.21
#